data_fc75c3d0611f0ac324154b9afeaee6ab
#
_entry.id   fc75c3d0611f0ac324154b9afeaee6ab
#
_cell.length_a   1.000
_cell.length_b   1.000
_cell.length_c   1.000
_cell.angle_alpha   90.00
_cell.angle_beta   90.00
_cell.angle_gamma   90.00
#
_symmetry.space_group_name_H-M   'P 1'
#
loop_
_entity.id
_entity.type
_entity.pdbx_description
1 polymer ?
#
loop_
_entity_poly.entity_id
_entity_poly.type
_entity_poly.pdbx_seq_one_letter_code
_entity_poly.pdbx_strand_id
1 'polypeptide(L)' 'MHYIIKNGNQVLHTGMAEPNTVGTRYELLWFDTEAEMLAYIEDNNLDIVEVEDDN' A
#
# COMPACT_ATOMS: atom_id res chain seq x y z
N MET A 1 1.99 -11.95 -0.49
CA MET A 1 2.84 -10.74 -0.50
C MET A 1 2.10 -9.55 0.07
N HIS A 2 2.85 -8.60 0.54
CA HIS A 2 2.25 -7.35 1.03
C HIS A 2 2.08 -6.38 -0.12
N TYR A 3 1.08 -5.54 -0.06
CA TYR A 3 0.86 -4.57 -1.12
C TYR A 3 0.45 -3.22 -0.58
N ILE A 4 0.67 -2.21 -1.39
CA ILE A 4 0.25 -0.85 -1.11
C ILE A 4 -0.53 -0.35 -2.30
N ILE A 5 -1.66 0.28 -2.03
CA ILE A 5 -2.39 1.02 -3.05
C ILE A 5 -2.22 2.48 -2.69
N LYS A 6 -1.63 3.25 -3.58
CA LYS A 6 -1.33 4.64 -3.25
C LYS A 6 -1.73 5.57 -4.39
N ASN A 7 -1.89 6.82 -4.06
CA ASN A 7 -2.19 7.87 -5.02
C ASN A 7 -1.23 9.01 -4.74
N GLY A 8 -0.20 9.14 -5.58
CA GLY A 8 0.82 10.12 -5.32
C GLY A 8 1.57 9.80 -4.05
N ASN A 9 1.51 10.68 -3.08
CA ASN A 9 2.19 10.46 -1.80
C ASN A 9 1.27 9.91 -0.73
N GLN A 10 0.06 9.51 -1.08
CA GLN A 10 -0.91 9.05 -0.10
C GLN A 10 -1.13 7.56 -0.23
N VAL A 11 -0.92 6.84 0.86
CA VAL A 11 -1.18 5.40 0.92
C VAL A 11 -2.65 5.24 1.29
N LEU A 12 -3.43 4.72 0.36
CA LEU A 12 -4.86 4.58 0.56
C LEU A 12 -5.21 3.27 1.24
N HIS A 13 -4.44 2.24 0.98
CA HIS A 13 -4.76 0.92 1.53
C HIS A 13 -3.54 0.03 1.50
N THR A 14 -3.40 -0.82 2.50
CA THR A 14 -2.35 -1.83 2.53
C THR A 14 -2.98 -3.15 2.89
N GLY A 15 -2.34 -4.23 2.51
CA GLY A 15 -2.87 -5.54 2.84
C GLY A 15 -1.94 -6.63 2.39
N MET A 16 -2.44 -7.85 2.45
CA MET A 16 -1.71 -9.04 2.01
C MET A 16 -2.58 -9.80 1.04
N ALA A 17 -1.98 -10.22 -0.06
CA ALA A 17 -2.65 -11.02 -1.06
C ALA A 17 -1.61 -11.64 -1.95
N GLU A 18 -2.04 -12.52 -2.85
CA GLU A 18 -1.13 -13.06 -3.83
C GLU A 18 -0.94 -12.05 -4.93
N PRO A 19 0.27 -11.93 -5.48
CA PRO A 19 0.52 -10.97 -6.53
C PRO A 19 -0.33 -11.34 -7.73
N ASN A 20 -1.36 -10.61 -7.91
CA ASN A 20 -2.29 -10.85 -8.97
C ASN A 20 -2.75 -9.51 -9.49
N THR A 21 -3.39 -9.52 -10.62
CA THR A 21 -3.86 -8.28 -11.19
C THR A 21 -5.07 -7.82 -10.41
N VAL A 22 -4.91 -6.77 -9.67
CA VAL A 22 -6.02 -6.19 -8.96
C VAL A 22 -6.43 -4.98 -9.74
N GLY A 23 -7.68 -4.93 -10.14
CA GLY A 23 -8.17 -3.79 -10.87
C GLY A 23 -8.25 -2.60 -9.95
N THR A 24 -7.37 -1.66 -10.14
CA THR A 24 -7.44 -0.44 -9.37
C THR A 24 -6.96 0.70 -10.26
N ARG A 25 -7.52 1.86 -10.05
CA ARG A 25 -7.12 3.03 -10.80
C ARG A 25 -5.95 3.74 -10.11
N TYR A 26 -5.49 3.22 -8.99
CA TYR A 26 -4.40 3.82 -8.26
C TYR A 26 -3.13 2.98 -8.47
N GLU A 27 -2.02 3.43 -7.94
CA GLU A 27 -0.77 2.71 -8.07
C GLU A 27 -0.74 1.54 -7.12
N LEU A 28 -0.37 0.38 -7.61
CA LEU A 28 -0.32 -0.84 -6.80
C LEU A 28 1.11 -1.33 -6.77
N LEU A 29 1.65 -1.51 -5.58
CA LEU A 29 3.02 -1.96 -5.40
C LEU A 29 3.03 -3.21 -4.53
N TRP A 30 3.92 -4.14 -4.86
CA TRP A 30 4.03 -5.40 -4.15
C TRP A 30 5.38 -5.50 -3.45
N PHE A 31 5.37 -6.11 -2.27
CA PHE A 31 6.59 -6.29 -1.48
C PHE A 31 6.63 -7.68 -0.90
N ASP A 32 7.84 -8.24 -0.78
CA ASP A 32 7.99 -9.58 -0.23
C ASP A 32 7.73 -9.63 1.26
N THR A 33 8.10 -8.61 1.98
CA THR A 33 7.93 -8.58 3.43
C THR A 33 7.32 -7.26 3.86
N GLU A 34 6.75 -7.30 5.04
CA GLU A 34 6.18 -6.08 5.61
C GLU A 34 7.27 -5.04 5.88
N ALA A 35 8.44 -5.51 6.26
CA ALA A 35 9.55 -4.60 6.53
C ALA A 35 9.92 -3.80 5.28
N GLU A 36 9.93 -4.47 4.13
CA GLU A 36 10.23 -3.78 2.89
C GLU A 36 9.15 -2.77 2.53
N MET A 37 7.90 -3.13 2.78
CA MET A 37 6.79 -2.23 2.53
C MET A 37 6.90 -0.99 3.39
N LEU A 38 7.16 -1.16 4.67
CA LEU A 38 7.27 -0.04 5.59
C LEU A 38 8.47 0.83 5.27
N ALA A 39 9.58 0.21 4.86
CA ALA A 39 10.76 0.97 4.46
C ALA A 39 10.48 1.84 3.24
N TYR A 40 9.70 1.32 2.29
CA TYR A 40 9.35 2.10 1.12
C TYR A 40 8.52 3.31 1.51
N ILE A 41 7.55 3.11 2.39
CA ILE A 41 6.69 4.21 2.84
C ILE A 41 7.54 5.28 3.51
N GLU A 42 8.48 4.86 4.34
CA GLU A 42 9.31 5.81 5.06
C GLU A 42 10.28 6.52 4.12
N ASP A 43 10.93 5.78 3.24
CA ASP A 43 11.91 6.35 2.33
C ASP A 43 11.30 7.37 1.40
N ASN A 44 10.05 7.21 1.07
CA ASN A 44 9.37 8.11 0.15
C ASN A 44 8.46 9.11 0.83
N ASN A 45 8.50 9.13 2.15
CA ASN A 45 7.70 10.07 2.95
C ASN A 45 6.22 10.02 2.57
N LEU A 46 5.69 8.82 2.47
CA LEU A 46 4.30 8.66 2.10
C LEU A 46 3.40 8.87 3.33
N ASP A 47 2.24 9.45 3.08
CA ASP A 47 1.26 9.66 4.13
C ASP A 47 0.26 8.52 4.11
N ILE A 48 0.00 7.93 5.25
CA ILE A 48 -0.99 6.88 5.35
C ILE A 48 -2.32 7.52 5.66
N VAL A 49 -3.24 7.45 4.69
CA VAL A 49 -4.57 8.00 4.88
C VAL A 49 -5.57 6.90 4.86
N GLU A 50 -5.34 5.91 5.67
CA GLU A 50 -6.23 4.78 5.73
C GLU A 50 -7.54 5.21 6.33
N VAL A 51 -8.61 5.03 5.63
CA VAL A 51 -9.91 5.33 6.15
C VAL A 51 -10.35 4.17 6.98
N GLU A 52 -10.43 4.35 8.26
CA GLU A 52 -10.90 3.32 9.11
C GLU A 52 -12.36 3.36 9.09
N ASP A 53 -12.91 2.29 8.68
CA ASP A 53 -14.29 2.15 8.61
C ASP A 53 -14.78 1.80 9.93
N ASP A 54 -15.11 2.72 10.69
CA ASP A 54 -15.47 2.43 11.97
C ASP A 54 -16.91 2.40 12.14
N ASN A 55 -17.50 1.46 12.16
CA ASN A 55 -18.87 1.44 12.34
C ASN A 55 -19.44 0.75 13.36
#